data_0f5a26c56b2cddb4074f8156c5433cdd
#
_entry.id   0f5a26c56b2cddb4074f8156c5433cdd
#
_cell.length_a   1.000
_cell.length_b   1.000
_cell.length_c   1.000
_cell.angle_alpha   90.00
_cell.angle_beta   90.00
_cell.angle_gamma   90.00
#
_symmetry.space_group_name_H-M   'P 1'
#
loop_
_entity.id
_entity.type
_entity.pdbx_description
1 polymer ?
#
loop_
_entity_poly.entity_id
_entity_poly.type
_entity_poly.pdbx_seq_one_letter_code
_entity_poly.pdbx_strand_id
1 'polypeptide(L)'
;LLLELAQDIGRRLTSQKKYALKISVNARSSKLKNTDWQTDLPIATRSPMIIADTAYRLFCENYDWVNPVRSLTVTAFSLVDSGTVCQSDLFTDTARLDKMEKADRCILDIRNRFGDGMIKNAVLMSGLAVPKSKAVVSLPGSMLT
;
A
#
# COMPACT_ATOMS: atom_id res chain seq x y z
N LEU A 1 4.98 5.19 7.80
CA LEU A 1 5.60 4.89 6.51
C LEU A 1 4.86 3.79 5.74
N LEU A 2 4.75 2.54 6.28
CA LEU A 2 4.07 1.44 5.57
C LEU A 2 2.62 1.79 5.20
N LEU A 3 1.87 2.42 6.09
CA LEU A 3 0.50 2.88 5.82
C LEU A 3 0.44 3.89 4.67
N GLU A 4 1.40 4.79 4.55
CA GLU A 4 1.46 5.74 3.43
C GLU A 4 1.77 5.04 2.11
N LEU A 5 2.73 4.12 2.12
CA LEU A 5 3.04 3.31 0.94
C LEU A 5 1.81 2.50 0.51
N ALA A 6 1.09 1.91 1.47
CA ALA A 6 -0.14 1.18 1.20
C ALA A 6 -1.26 2.09 0.66
N GLN A 7 -1.38 3.33 1.14
CA GLN A 7 -2.34 4.30 0.61
C GLN A 7 -2.05 4.66 -0.86
N ASP A 8 -0.78 4.81 -1.22
CA ASP A 8 -0.40 5.05 -2.61
C ASP A 8 -0.71 3.85 -3.51
N ILE A 9 -0.42 2.64 -3.03
CA ILE A 9 -0.76 1.40 -3.74
C ILE A 9 -2.28 1.29 -3.92
N GLY A 10 -3.07 1.47 -2.86
CA GLY A 10 -4.53 1.40 -2.92
C GLY A 10 -5.14 2.41 -3.90
N ARG A 11 -4.59 3.63 -3.94
CA ARG A 11 -4.98 4.66 -4.92
C ARG A 11 -4.71 4.20 -6.36
N ARG A 12 -3.52 3.65 -6.63
CA ARG A 12 -3.15 3.15 -7.96
C ARG A 12 -4.01 1.96 -8.37
N LEU A 13 -4.25 1.01 -7.47
CA LEU A 13 -5.12 -0.14 -7.73
C LEU A 13 -6.55 0.31 -8.04
N THR A 14 -7.08 1.28 -7.29
CA THR A 14 -8.41 1.83 -7.52
C THR A 14 -8.51 2.54 -8.88
N SER A 15 -7.51 3.36 -9.25
CA SER A 15 -7.49 4.05 -10.55
C SER A 15 -7.42 3.08 -11.73
N GLN A 16 -6.73 1.95 -11.55
CA GLN A 16 -6.61 0.90 -12.56
C GLN A 16 -7.73 -0.15 -12.51
N LYS A 17 -8.67 -0.02 -11.57
CA LYS A 17 -9.77 -0.99 -11.33
C LYS A 17 -9.26 -2.42 -11.09
N LYS A 18 -8.16 -2.55 -10.35
CA LYS A 18 -7.53 -3.85 -10.05
C LYS A 18 -7.51 -4.13 -8.57
N TYR A 19 -7.44 -5.42 -8.24
CA TYR A 19 -7.18 -5.93 -6.89
C TYR A 19 -5.84 -6.64 -6.87
N ALA A 20 -5.13 -6.59 -5.75
CA ALA A 20 -3.91 -7.35 -5.52
C ALA A 20 -4.20 -8.62 -4.75
N LEU A 21 -3.51 -9.70 -5.11
CA LEU A 21 -3.54 -10.99 -4.41
C LEU A 21 -2.31 -11.19 -3.54
N LYS A 22 -1.19 -10.53 -3.88
CA LYS A 22 0.09 -10.69 -3.21
C LYS A 22 0.77 -9.36 -2.99
N ILE A 23 1.56 -9.30 -1.93
CA ILE A 23 2.46 -8.17 -1.67
C ILE A 23 3.88 -8.65 -1.40
N SER A 24 4.85 -7.80 -1.71
CA SER A 24 6.22 -7.92 -1.21
C SER A 24 6.61 -6.68 -0.41
N VAL A 25 7.46 -6.90 0.57
CA VAL A 25 8.11 -5.85 1.36
C VAL A 25 9.60 -5.98 1.19
N ASN A 26 10.23 -4.94 0.63
CA ASN A 26 11.66 -4.84 0.54
C ASN A 26 12.18 -3.87 1.60
N ALA A 27 13.11 -4.32 2.41
CA ALA A 27 13.79 -3.52 3.42
C ALA A 27 15.27 -3.37 3.06
N ARG A 28 15.75 -2.14 3.01
CA ARG A 28 17.16 -1.84 2.85
C ARG A 28 17.73 -1.33 4.17
N SER A 29 18.74 -2.02 4.67
CA SER A 29 19.42 -1.64 5.91
C SER A 29 20.38 -0.47 5.71
N SER A 30 20.84 0.12 6.81
CA SER A 30 21.88 1.16 6.81
C SER A 30 23.20 0.69 6.16
N LYS A 31 23.49 -0.60 6.18
CA LYS A 31 24.64 -1.23 5.50
C LYS A 31 24.37 -1.55 4.02
N LEU A 32 23.29 -1.02 3.45
CA LEU A 32 22.88 -1.20 2.05
C LEU A 32 22.52 -2.65 1.66
N LYS A 33 22.32 -3.54 2.64
CA LYS A 33 21.81 -4.89 2.39
C LYS A 33 20.31 -4.82 2.12
N ASN A 34 19.88 -5.38 1.01
CA ASN A 34 18.48 -5.53 0.66
C ASN A 34 17.97 -6.90 1.09
N THR A 35 16.78 -6.92 1.66
CA THR A 35 16.05 -8.16 1.98
C THR A 35 14.62 -7.99 1.46
N ASP A 36 14.10 -9.01 0.79
CA ASP A 36 12.76 -9.01 0.20
C ASP A 36 11.95 -10.21 0.72
N TRP A 37 10.73 -9.95 1.11
CA TRP A 37 9.79 -10.96 1.59
C TRP A 37 8.46 -10.78 0.88
N GLN A 38 7.79 -11.90 0.62
CA GLN A 38 6.53 -11.94 -0.10
C GLN A 38 5.49 -12.73 0.69
N THR A 39 4.23 -12.33 0.57
CA THR A 39 3.12 -13.08 1.15
C THR A 39 1.86 -12.89 0.32
N ASP A 40 0.96 -13.85 0.43
CA ASP A 40 -0.39 -13.72 -0.10
C ASP A 40 -1.21 -12.79 0.78
N LEU A 41 -2.08 -12.01 0.16
CA LEU A 41 -3.10 -11.25 0.88
C LEU A 41 -4.23 -12.20 1.30
N PRO A 42 -4.87 -11.98 2.45
CA PRO A 42 -5.95 -12.84 2.92
C PRO A 42 -7.15 -12.88 1.97
N ILE A 43 -7.31 -11.80 1.21
CA ILE A 43 -8.32 -11.65 0.16
C ILE A 43 -7.76 -10.79 -0.96
N ALA A 44 -8.30 -10.94 -2.18
CA ALA A 44 -8.06 -9.97 -3.24
C ALA A 44 -8.54 -8.59 -2.80
N THR A 45 -7.64 -7.63 -2.67
CA THR A 45 -7.98 -6.34 -2.09
C THR A 45 -7.25 -5.18 -2.75
N ARG A 46 -7.82 -4.00 -2.62
CA ARG A 46 -7.20 -2.70 -2.89
C ARG A 46 -7.25 -1.79 -1.65
N SER A 47 -7.75 -2.31 -0.52
CA SER A 47 -7.83 -1.56 0.72
C SER A 47 -6.44 -1.27 1.30
N PRO A 48 -6.08 0.01 1.51
CA PRO A 48 -4.80 0.40 2.09
C PRO A 48 -4.57 -0.19 3.49
N MET A 49 -5.63 -0.37 4.28
CA MET A 49 -5.52 -0.89 5.64
C MET A 49 -5.10 -2.35 5.65
N ILE A 50 -5.70 -3.19 4.80
CA ILE A 50 -5.35 -4.61 4.70
C ILE A 50 -3.93 -4.78 4.18
N ILE A 51 -3.56 -4.00 3.15
CA ILE A 51 -2.19 -4.00 2.60
C ILE A 51 -1.18 -3.58 3.66
N ALA A 52 -1.47 -2.50 4.42
CA ALA A 52 -0.58 -1.99 5.44
C ALA A 52 -0.39 -2.97 6.60
N ASP A 53 -1.46 -3.58 7.09
CA ASP A 53 -1.43 -4.55 8.19
C ASP A 53 -0.63 -5.81 7.79
N THR A 54 -0.89 -6.33 6.60
CA THR A 54 -0.16 -7.49 6.09
C THR A 54 1.32 -7.17 5.86
N ALA A 55 1.64 -6.00 5.30
CA ALA A 55 3.01 -5.56 5.11
C ALA A 55 3.74 -5.35 6.44
N TYR A 56 3.04 -4.81 7.45
CA TYR A 56 3.60 -4.59 8.78
C TYR A 56 3.93 -5.92 9.47
N ARG A 57 3.00 -6.88 9.46
CA ARG A 57 3.24 -8.21 10.02
C ARG A 57 4.41 -8.91 9.32
N LEU A 58 4.40 -8.93 7.99
CA LEU A 58 5.47 -9.53 7.18
C LEU A 58 6.84 -8.91 7.51
N PHE A 59 6.91 -7.60 7.66
CA PHE A 59 8.14 -6.91 8.02
C PHE A 59 8.58 -7.25 9.46
N CYS A 60 7.68 -7.20 10.44
CA CYS A 60 8.02 -7.47 11.86
C CYS A 60 8.45 -8.91 12.11
N GLU A 61 7.87 -9.86 11.41
CA GLU A 61 8.19 -11.28 11.55
C GLU A 61 9.54 -11.66 10.93
N ASN A 62 9.99 -10.94 9.92
CA ASN A 62 11.15 -11.35 9.12
C ASN A 62 12.36 -10.44 9.28
N TYR A 63 12.20 -9.19 9.74
CA TYR A 63 13.33 -8.29 9.90
C TYR A 63 14.09 -8.55 11.20
N ASP A 64 15.41 -8.77 11.10
CA ASP A 64 16.27 -9.18 12.22
C ASP A 64 16.61 -8.07 13.22
N TRP A 65 16.30 -6.81 12.91
CA TRP A 65 16.60 -5.61 13.72
C TRP A 65 18.06 -5.38 14.10
N VAL A 66 18.99 -6.15 13.51
CA VAL A 66 20.45 -5.99 13.77
C VAL A 66 20.96 -4.66 13.25
N ASN A 67 20.42 -4.18 12.15
CA ASN A 67 20.80 -2.91 11.55
C ASN A 67 19.57 -2.00 11.38
N PRO A 68 19.73 -0.67 11.56
CA PRO A 68 18.65 0.26 11.30
C PRO A 68 18.15 0.17 9.85
N VAL A 69 16.82 0.32 9.67
CA VAL A 69 16.20 0.37 8.34
C VAL A 69 16.47 1.73 7.72
N ARG A 70 16.99 1.74 6.51
CA ARG A 70 17.22 2.94 5.70
C ARG A 70 16.05 3.28 4.79
N SER A 71 15.48 2.27 4.13
CA SER A 71 14.31 2.43 3.27
C SER A 71 13.45 1.19 3.27
N LEU A 72 12.15 1.43 3.07
CA LEU A 72 11.15 0.39 2.89
C LEU A 72 10.44 0.62 1.55
N THR A 73 10.16 -0.47 0.85
CA THR A 73 9.34 -0.47 -0.36
C THR A 73 8.29 -1.55 -0.23
N VAL A 74 7.06 -1.23 -0.58
CA VAL A 74 5.97 -2.20 -0.68
C VAL A 74 5.56 -2.29 -2.13
N THR A 75 5.37 -3.51 -2.63
CA THR A 75 4.93 -3.77 -4.00
C THR A 75 3.73 -4.70 -3.98
N ALA A 76 2.68 -4.34 -4.70
CA ALA A 76 1.53 -5.21 -4.94
C ALA A 76 1.68 -5.88 -6.29
N PHE A 77 1.41 -7.18 -6.36
CA PHE A 77 1.51 -7.97 -7.59
C PHE A 77 0.45 -9.06 -7.64
N SER A 78 0.46 -9.88 -8.71
CA SER A 78 -0.64 -10.81 -9.00
C SER A 78 -1.98 -10.07 -9.04
N LEU A 79 -2.05 -9.07 -9.91
CA LEU A 79 -3.21 -8.20 -10.04
C LEU A 79 -4.32 -8.88 -10.82
N VAL A 80 -5.56 -8.77 -10.33
CA VAL A 80 -6.78 -9.26 -10.99
C VAL A 80 -7.74 -8.11 -11.25
N ASP A 81 -8.51 -8.20 -12.32
CA ASP A 81 -9.48 -7.20 -12.69
C ASP A 81 -10.71 -7.23 -11.76
N SER A 82 -11.35 -6.08 -11.55
CA SER A 82 -12.49 -5.93 -10.65
C SER A 82 -13.75 -6.74 -11.08
N GLY A 83 -13.75 -7.31 -12.28
CA GLY A 83 -14.80 -8.23 -12.76
C GLY A 83 -14.52 -9.71 -12.50
N THR A 84 -13.32 -10.05 -12.02
CA THR A 84 -12.97 -11.43 -11.70
C THR A 84 -13.64 -11.81 -10.39
N VAL A 85 -14.44 -12.87 -10.40
CA VAL A 85 -15.05 -13.42 -9.18
C VAL A 85 -13.92 -13.95 -8.31
N CYS A 86 -13.50 -13.16 -7.34
CA CYS A 86 -12.62 -13.66 -6.28
C CYS A 86 -13.47 -14.51 -5.35
N GLN A 87 -13.09 -15.77 -5.23
CA GLN A 87 -13.69 -16.67 -4.28
C GLN A 87 -13.43 -16.12 -2.86
N SER A 88 -14.47 -15.54 -2.26
CA SER A 88 -14.42 -15.16 -0.86
C SER A 88 -14.57 -16.41 -0.02
N ASP A 89 -13.71 -16.56 0.97
CA ASP A 89 -13.82 -17.62 1.95
C ASP A 89 -15.16 -17.50 2.71
N LEU A 90 -15.82 -18.60 2.98
CA LEU A 90 -17.12 -18.67 3.71
C LEU A 90 -17.06 -17.96 5.08
N PHE A 91 -15.87 -17.76 5.64
CA PHE A 91 -15.64 -17.11 6.93
C PHE A 91 -15.32 -15.62 6.84
N THR A 92 -15.27 -15.06 5.64
CA THR A 92 -14.93 -13.64 5.44
C THR A 92 -16.18 -12.79 5.59
N ASP A 93 -16.17 -11.83 6.51
CA ASP A 93 -17.24 -10.84 6.68
C ASP A 93 -17.29 -9.87 5.48
N THR A 94 -18.03 -10.26 4.46
CA THR A 94 -18.18 -9.49 3.22
C THR A 94 -18.81 -8.12 3.48
N ALA A 95 -19.72 -8.01 4.46
CA ALA A 95 -20.37 -6.74 4.80
C ALA A 95 -19.37 -5.73 5.39
N ARG A 96 -18.42 -6.20 6.18
CA ARG A 96 -17.33 -5.38 6.73
C ARG A 96 -16.39 -4.92 5.62
N LEU A 97 -16.04 -5.80 4.69
CA LEU A 97 -15.19 -5.47 3.56
C LEU A 97 -15.83 -4.42 2.65
N ASP A 98 -17.11 -4.57 2.33
CA ASP A 98 -17.85 -3.59 1.53
C ASP A 98 -17.90 -2.21 2.20
N LYS A 99 -18.06 -2.17 3.52
CA LYS A 99 -18.00 -0.90 4.27
C LYS A 99 -16.62 -0.27 4.19
N MET A 100 -15.56 -1.06 4.36
CA MET A 100 -14.18 -0.59 4.25
C MET A 100 -13.90 -0.05 2.84
N GLU A 101 -14.30 -0.77 1.80
CA GLU A 101 -14.09 -0.35 0.42
C GLU A 101 -14.86 0.94 0.08
N LYS A 102 -16.09 1.09 0.58
CA LYS A 102 -16.86 2.33 0.44
C LYS A 102 -16.19 3.50 1.15
N ALA A 103 -15.67 3.28 2.35
CA ALA A 103 -14.93 4.30 3.10
C ALA A 103 -13.62 4.69 2.38
N ASP A 104 -12.84 3.73 1.91
CA ASP A 104 -11.61 3.98 1.14
C ASP A 104 -11.89 4.79 -0.13
N ARG A 105 -12.97 4.47 -0.84
CA ARG A 105 -13.41 5.21 -2.03
C ARG A 105 -13.81 6.65 -1.67
N CYS A 106 -14.58 6.84 -0.61
CA CYS A 106 -14.97 8.18 -0.13
C CYS A 106 -13.75 9.03 0.24
N ILE A 107 -12.78 8.45 0.95
CA ILE A 107 -11.53 9.12 1.30
C ILE A 107 -10.75 9.53 0.03
N LEU A 108 -10.70 8.63 -0.95
CA LEU A 108 -10.03 8.91 -2.22
C LEU A 108 -10.71 10.05 -2.99
N ASP A 109 -12.04 10.07 -3.03
CA ASP A 109 -12.81 11.14 -3.68
C ASP A 109 -12.58 12.50 -3.02
N ILE A 110 -12.55 12.53 -1.69
CA ILE A 110 -12.23 13.76 -0.94
C ILE A 110 -10.81 14.24 -1.25
N ARG A 111 -9.84 13.34 -1.27
CA ARG A 111 -8.44 13.67 -1.60
C ARG A 111 -8.27 14.17 -3.02
N ASN A 112 -8.98 13.58 -3.97
CA ASN A 112 -8.96 14.03 -5.37
C ASN A 112 -9.57 15.43 -5.55
N ARG A 113 -10.57 15.80 -4.72
CA ARG A 113 -11.23 17.12 -4.79
C ARG A 113 -10.49 18.21 -4.05
N PHE A 114 -9.95 17.88 -2.88
CA PHE A 114 -9.45 18.88 -1.92
C PHE A 114 -7.94 18.73 -1.65
N GLY A 115 -7.29 17.72 -2.22
CA GLY A 115 -5.87 17.43 -2.03
C GLY A 115 -5.59 16.34 -0.98
N ASP A 116 -4.43 15.70 -1.13
CA ASP A 116 -4.02 14.54 -0.32
C ASP A 116 -3.87 14.86 1.19
N GLY A 117 -3.69 16.13 1.53
CA GLY A 117 -3.48 16.57 2.91
C GLY A 117 -4.74 16.73 3.75
N MET A 118 -5.94 16.72 3.14
CA MET A 118 -7.20 17.05 3.84
C MET A 118 -7.68 15.96 4.78
N ILE A 119 -7.47 14.70 4.42
CA ILE A 119 -7.74 13.56 5.31
C ILE A 119 -6.46 12.80 5.54
N LYS A 120 -6.03 12.76 6.79
CA LYS A 120 -4.87 11.98 7.24
C LYS A 120 -5.31 10.98 8.29
N ASN A 121 -4.69 9.82 8.27
CA ASN A 121 -4.85 8.87 9.36
C ASN A 121 -4.17 9.43 10.63
N ALA A 122 -4.82 9.33 11.79
CA ALA A 122 -4.31 9.87 13.05
C ALA A 122 -2.91 9.34 13.41
N VAL A 123 -2.60 8.10 13.04
CA VAL A 123 -1.26 7.49 13.21
C VAL A 123 -0.18 8.28 12.46
N LEU A 124 -0.52 8.94 11.36
CA LEU A 124 0.42 9.75 10.57
C LEU A 124 0.55 11.19 11.08
N MET A 125 -0.24 11.58 12.08
CA MET A 125 -0.17 12.88 12.75
C MET A 125 0.81 12.88 13.93
N SER A 126 1.36 11.73 14.31
CA SER A 126 2.47 11.66 15.27
C SER A 126 3.70 12.35 14.66
N GLY A 127 4.54 12.96 15.50
CA GLY A 127 5.70 13.80 15.09
C GLY A 127 6.80 13.10 14.28
N LEU A 128 6.53 11.93 13.71
CA LEU A 128 7.40 11.27 12.76
C LEU A 128 7.41 12.07 11.45
N ALA A 129 8.59 12.49 11.04
CA ALA A 129 8.78 13.17 9.75
C ALA A 129 8.39 12.22 8.60
N VAL A 130 7.23 12.47 8.06
CA VAL A 130 6.76 11.78 6.86
C VAL A 130 7.27 12.54 5.65
N PRO A 131 7.87 11.89 4.64
CA PRO A 131 8.30 12.57 3.43
C PRO A 131 7.11 13.32 2.81
N LYS A 132 7.18 14.64 2.81
CA LYS A 132 6.17 15.47 2.16
C LYS A 132 6.35 15.31 0.65
N SER A 133 5.27 14.89 0.00
CA SER A 133 5.09 14.98 -1.43
C SER A 133 6.15 14.33 -2.32
N LYS A 134 5.69 13.45 -3.12
CA LYS A 134 6.45 12.91 -4.24
C LYS A 134 6.66 14.01 -5.26
N ALA A 135 7.89 14.44 -5.43
CA ALA A 135 8.26 15.01 -6.71
C ALA A 135 7.98 13.92 -7.76
N VAL A 136 6.99 14.15 -8.61
CA VAL A 136 6.85 13.37 -9.84
C VAL A 136 8.09 13.72 -10.65
N VAL A 137 9.08 12.85 -10.62
CA VAL A 137 10.22 12.94 -11.53
C VAL A 137 9.65 12.57 -12.91
N SER A 138 9.17 13.58 -13.62
CA SER A 138 8.93 13.44 -15.05
C SER A 138 10.30 13.45 -15.72
N LEU A 139 10.69 12.33 -16.30
CA LEU A 139 11.83 12.30 -17.19
C LEU A 139 11.56 13.28 -18.35
N PRO A 140 12.51 14.17 -18.68
CA PRO A 140 12.35 15.03 -19.86
C PRO A 140 12.15 14.14 -21.08
N GLY A 141 11.14 14.44 -21.91
CA GLY A 141 10.76 13.65 -23.08
C GLY A 141 11.82 13.54 -24.17
N SER A 142 13.02 14.07 -23.96
CA SER A 142 14.15 14.04 -24.91
C SER A 142 15.06 12.80 -24.76
N MET A 143 14.74 11.85 -23.87
CA MET A 143 15.52 10.61 -23.73
C MET A 143 14.86 9.38 -24.37
N LEU A 144 13.86 9.58 -25.22
CA LEU A 144 13.19 8.51 -25.99
C LEU A 144 13.36 8.71 -27.50
N THR A 145 14.55 9.01 -27.96
CA THR A 145 14.94 8.91 -29.38
C THR A 145 16.12 7.97 -29.51
#